data_2aed019bd8252d6e8c1b98db4ab7f50a
#
_entry.id   2aed019bd8252d6e8c1b98db4ab7f50a
#
_cell.length_a   1.000
_cell.length_b   1.000
_cell.length_c   1.000
_cell.angle_alpha   90.00
_cell.angle_beta   90.00
_cell.angle_gamma   90.00
#
_symmetry.space_group_name_H-M   'P 1'
#
loop_
_entity.id
_entity.type
_entity.pdbx_description
1 polymer ?
#
loop_
_entity_poly.entity_id
_entity_poly.type
_entity_poly.pdbx_seq_one_letter_code
_entity_poly.pdbx_strand_id
1 'polypeptide(L)'
;MAPERAEFWTEIPQLTRAIARAMGVTFRNLLRRPITVRYPTVKRVYPDRFRGILALTYDGETGEENCIGCRLCEYICPPQVIKVEMLKADKRNYAKTFTLELYSCEFCELCVQVCPTDAIIMLKSFDLATADRRELLLDKDRLHALGLQFEPSWATGNRLRDMQAPPKPPKPAAAAAAGAAAPAQSSPDRRAPEASEGAPTANPE
;
A
#
# COMPACT_ATOMS: atom_id res chain seq x y z
N MET A 1 -50.82 -40.00 5.59
CA MET A 1 -49.35 -39.89 5.72
C MET A 1 -48.61 -40.70 4.66
N ALA A 2 -48.95 -40.58 3.37
CA ALA A 2 -48.26 -41.31 2.28
C ALA A 2 -47.88 -40.47 1.04
N PRO A 3 -48.08 -39.13 0.98
CA PRO A 3 -47.61 -38.36 -0.19
C PRO A 3 -46.11 -38.01 -0.15
N GLU A 4 -45.49 -37.94 1.01
CA GLU A 4 -44.11 -37.48 1.22
C GLU A 4 -43.02 -38.39 0.62
N ARG A 5 -43.30 -39.70 0.54
CA ARG A 5 -42.34 -40.64 -0.05
C ARG A 5 -42.34 -40.63 -1.60
N ALA A 6 -43.45 -40.28 -2.21
CA ALA A 6 -43.52 -40.23 -3.69
C ALA A 6 -42.77 -38.99 -4.24
N GLU A 7 -42.84 -37.85 -3.58
CA GLU A 7 -42.14 -36.63 -3.94
C GLU A 7 -40.61 -36.80 -3.77
N PHE A 8 -40.16 -37.49 -2.74
CA PHE A 8 -38.73 -37.77 -2.54
C PHE A 8 -38.08 -38.48 -3.75
N TRP A 9 -38.72 -39.48 -4.31
CA TRP A 9 -38.19 -40.23 -5.46
C TRP A 9 -38.17 -39.43 -6.75
N THR A 10 -39.03 -38.46 -6.90
CA THR A 10 -39.07 -37.57 -8.08
C THR A 10 -38.00 -36.45 -8.02
N GLU A 11 -37.54 -36.07 -6.81
CA GLU A 11 -36.51 -35.05 -6.59
C GLU A 11 -35.08 -35.61 -6.74
N ILE A 12 -34.87 -36.91 -6.51
CA ILE A 12 -33.54 -37.54 -6.60
C ILE A 12 -32.81 -37.21 -7.91
N PRO A 13 -33.37 -37.29 -9.11
CA PRO A 13 -32.67 -37.00 -10.35
C PRO A 13 -32.32 -35.52 -10.49
N GLN A 14 -33.09 -34.63 -9.87
CA GLN A 14 -32.74 -33.19 -9.84
C GLN A 14 -31.57 -32.95 -8.89
N LEU A 15 -31.59 -33.56 -7.70
CA LEU A 15 -30.51 -33.48 -6.72
C LEU A 15 -29.20 -34.04 -7.24
N THR A 16 -29.23 -35.23 -7.86
CA THR A 16 -28.04 -35.86 -8.46
C THR A 16 -27.44 -34.99 -9.56
N ARG A 17 -28.29 -34.37 -10.40
CA ARG A 17 -27.85 -33.44 -11.44
C ARG A 17 -27.24 -32.18 -10.86
N ALA A 18 -27.81 -31.64 -9.77
CA ALA A 18 -27.27 -30.48 -9.06
C ALA A 18 -25.89 -30.79 -8.45
N ILE A 19 -25.76 -31.95 -7.79
CA ILE A 19 -24.48 -32.42 -7.23
C ILE A 19 -23.45 -32.61 -8.34
N ALA A 20 -23.81 -33.25 -9.44
CA ALA A 20 -22.90 -33.46 -10.56
C ALA A 20 -22.41 -32.13 -11.17
N ARG A 21 -23.28 -31.12 -11.27
CA ARG A 21 -22.90 -29.78 -11.73
C ARG A 21 -21.92 -29.11 -10.74
N ALA A 22 -22.20 -29.17 -9.43
CA ALA A 22 -21.35 -28.62 -8.41
C ALA A 22 -19.96 -29.28 -8.41
N MET A 23 -19.92 -30.62 -8.50
CA MET A 23 -18.67 -31.39 -8.63
C MET A 23 -17.91 -31.03 -9.89
N GLY A 24 -18.61 -30.83 -11.01
CA GLY A 24 -18.01 -30.40 -12.28
C GLY A 24 -17.33 -29.04 -12.19
N VAL A 25 -17.95 -28.09 -11.50
CA VAL A 25 -17.36 -26.75 -11.23
C VAL A 25 -16.09 -26.87 -10.37
N THR A 26 -16.17 -27.66 -9.30
CA THR A 26 -15.02 -27.89 -8.41
C THR A 26 -13.86 -28.54 -9.16
N PHE A 27 -14.14 -29.59 -9.94
CA PHE A 27 -13.15 -30.29 -10.75
C PHE A 27 -12.52 -29.38 -11.81
N ARG A 28 -13.32 -28.57 -12.50
CA ARG A 28 -12.81 -27.56 -13.44
C ARG A 28 -11.89 -26.56 -12.77
N ASN A 29 -12.21 -26.12 -11.54
CA ASN A 29 -11.37 -25.18 -10.79
C ASN A 29 -10.08 -25.84 -10.29
N LEU A 30 -10.09 -27.14 -10.00
CA LEU A 30 -8.89 -27.90 -9.63
C LEU A 30 -7.85 -27.91 -10.74
N LEU A 31 -8.30 -27.97 -12.01
CA LEU A 31 -7.42 -27.99 -13.19
C LEU A 31 -6.97 -26.58 -13.64
N ARG A 32 -7.46 -25.51 -12.98
CA ARG A 32 -7.02 -24.16 -13.29
C ARG A 32 -5.61 -23.91 -12.77
N ARG A 33 -4.84 -23.14 -13.54
CA ARG A 33 -3.54 -22.66 -13.06
C ARG A 33 -3.76 -21.78 -11.81
N PRO A 34 -2.95 -21.95 -10.75
CA PRO A 34 -3.04 -21.11 -9.56
C PRO A 34 -2.69 -19.66 -9.89
N ILE A 35 -3.49 -18.73 -9.37
CA ILE A 35 -3.27 -17.27 -9.47
C ILE A 35 -2.64 -16.69 -8.21
N THR A 36 -2.26 -17.53 -7.28
CA THR A 36 -1.63 -17.13 -6.02
C THR A 36 -0.22 -16.61 -6.27
N VAL A 37 0.13 -15.51 -5.63
CA VAL A 37 1.48 -14.95 -5.64
C VAL A 37 2.24 -15.52 -4.45
N ARG A 38 3.44 -16.06 -4.68
CA ARG A 38 4.30 -16.64 -3.63
C ARG A 38 5.07 -15.53 -2.93
N TYR A 39 4.44 -14.88 -1.98
CA TYR A 39 5.12 -13.97 -1.07
C TYR A 39 6.02 -14.76 -0.09
N PRO A 40 7.25 -14.34 0.26
CA PRO A 40 7.89 -13.07 -0.12
C PRO A 40 8.70 -13.10 -1.42
N THR A 41 8.83 -14.28 -2.08
CA THR A 41 9.69 -14.47 -3.26
C THR A 41 9.27 -13.58 -4.43
N VAL A 42 7.95 -13.49 -4.64
CA VAL A 42 7.38 -12.60 -5.65
C VAL A 42 6.49 -11.59 -4.95
N LYS A 43 6.85 -10.30 -5.05
CA LYS A 43 6.03 -9.21 -4.53
C LYS A 43 5.01 -8.77 -5.57
N ARG A 44 3.80 -8.47 -5.11
CA ARG A 44 2.75 -7.92 -5.97
C ARG A 44 3.06 -6.46 -6.29
N VAL A 45 2.84 -6.05 -7.51
CA VAL A 45 2.86 -4.62 -7.88
C VAL A 45 1.60 -3.96 -7.29
N TYR A 46 1.80 -2.93 -6.48
CA TYR A 46 0.70 -2.20 -5.86
C TYR A 46 0.18 -1.11 -6.78
N PRO A 47 -1.14 -0.84 -6.75
CA PRO A 47 -1.71 0.28 -7.49
C PRO A 47 -1.16 1.61 -6.95
N ASP A 48 -1.23 2.65 -7.77
CA ASP A 48 -0.73 3.98 -7.39
C ASP A 48 -1.43 4.54 -6.15
N ARG A 49 -2.70 4.23 -5.95
CA ARG A 49 -3.49 4.61 -4.76
C ARG A 49 -3.33 3.65 -3.57
N PHE A 50 -2.18 3.07 -3.42
CA PHE A 50 -1.93 2.18 -2.30
C PHE A 50 -1.72 2.98 -1.01
N ARG A 51 -2.43 2.62 0.05
CA ARG A 51 -2.28 3.19 1.39
C ARG A 51 -1.40 2.28 2.23
N GLY A 52 -0.10 2.50 2.14
CA GLY A 52 0.87 1.76 2.92
C GLY A 52 1.39 2.54 4.13
N ILE A 53 2.63 2.29 4.50
CA ILE A 53 3.27 2.89 5.65
C ILE A 53 3.37 4.41 5.47
N LEU A 54 3.23 5.14 6.56
CA LEU A 54 3.46 6.58 6.60
C LEU A 54 4.94 6.91 6.71
N ALA A 55 5.36 8.00 6.09
CA ALA A 55 6.72 8.52 6.16
C ALA A 55 6.73 10.04 6.20
N LEU A 56 7.83 10.60 6.68
CA LEU A 56 8.11 12.03 6.62
C LEU A 56 9.09 12.32 5.48
N THR A 57 8.93 13.50 4.88
CA THR A 57 9.74 13.94 3.73
C THR A 57 10.66 15.08 4.08
N TYR A 58 11.77 15.15 3.32
CA TYR A 58 12.64 16.32 3.24
C TYR A 58 12.36 17.09 1.96
N ASP A 59 12.66 18.37 2.00
CA ASP A 59 12.71 19.18 0.79
C ASP A 59 13.91 18.75 -0.08
N GLY A 60 13.64 18.41 -1.33
CA GLY A 60 14.65 17.93 -2.26
C GLY A 60 15.69 18.98 -2.66
N GLU A 61 15.39 20.28 -2.50
CA GLU A 61 16.28 21.37 -2.87
C GLU A 61 17.14 21.85 -1.70
N THR A 62 16.53 21.99 -0.54
CA THR A 62 17.19 22.55 0.67
C THR A 62 17.71 21.49 1.62
N GLY A 63 17.21 20.26 1.53
CA GLY A 63 17.50 19.18 2.50
C GLY A 63 16.88 19.39 3.87
N GLU A 64 16.04 20.42 4.03
CA GLU A 64 15.33 20.68 5.28
C GLU A 64 14.11 19.78 5.42
N GLU A 65 13.68 19.56 6.67
CA GLU A 65 12.44 18.82 6.94
C GLU A 65 11.23 19.59 6.44
N ASN A 66 10.32 18.94 5.73
CA ASN A 66 9.06 19.58 5.31
C ASN A 66 8.10 19.84 6.47
N CYS A 67 8.23 19.10 7.57
CA CYS A 67 7.33 19.21 8.72
C CYS A 67 7.58 20.51 9.51
N ILE A 68 6.53 21.34 9.63
CA ILE A 68 6.52 22.56 10.40
C ILE A 68 5.95 22.40 11.82
N GLY A 69 5.60 21.19 12.22
CA GLY A 69 5.06 20.91 13.55
C GLY A 69 3.69 21.52 13.83
N CYS A 70 2.86 21.76 12.82
CA CYS A 70 1.56 22.46 12.96
C CYS A 70 0.49 21.64 13.69
N ARG A 71 0.73 20.34 13.96
CA ARG A 71 -0.16 19.43 14.69
C ARG A 71 -1.52 19.14 14.01
N LEU A 72 -1.75 19.57 12.78
CA LEU A 72 -3.00 19.28 12.09
C LEU A 72 -3.22 17.78 11.89
N CYS A 73 -2.15 17.01 11.60
CA CYS A 73 -2.20 15.56 11.49
C CYS A 73 -2.56 14.85 12.80
N GLU A 74 -2.15 15.42 13.96
CA GLU A 74 -2.52 14.93 15.29
C GLU A 74 -4.01 15.13 15.55
N TYR A 75 -4.54 16.33 15.27
CA TYR A 75 -5.95 16.63 15.52
C TYR A 75 -6.93 15.91 14.60
N ILE A 76 -6.56 15.66 13.34
CA ILE A 76 -7.43 14.98 12.38
C ILE A 76 -7.43 13.45 12.55
N CYS A 77 -6.47 12.90 13.28
CA CYS A 77 -6.29 11.45 13.40
C CYS A 77 -7.41 10.82 14.25
N PRO A 78 -8.27 9.94 13.69
CA PRO A 78 -9.36 9.32 14.44
C PRO A 78 -8.87 8.49 15.64
N PRO A 79 -7.90 7.58 15.48
CA PRO A 79 -7.34 6.82 16.60
C PRO A 79 -6.34 7.60 17.46
N GLN A 80 -6.03 8.87 17.11
CA GLN A 80 -5.11 9.75 17.86
C GLN A 80 -3.71 9.15 18.10
N VAL A 81 -3.19 8.45 17.12
CA VAL A 81 -1.90 7.73 17.19
C VAL A 81 -0.69 8.61 16.85
N ILE A 82 -0.91 9.85 16.42
CA ILE A 82 0.13 10.81 16.08
C ILE A 82 0.29 11.79 17.23
N LYS A 83 1.54 12.02 17.67
CA LYS A 83 1.89 13.06 18.63
C LYS A 83 3.00 13.91 18.05
N VAL A 84 2.81 15.23 18.10
CA VAL A 84 3.75 16.22 17.54
C VAL A 84 4.01 17.32 18.52
N GLU A 85 5.28 17.56 18.84
CA GLU A 85 5.72 18.76 19.58
C GLU A 85 6.36 19.74 18.61
N MET A 86 5.91 20.99 18.66
CA MET A 86 6.43 22.06 17.82
C MET A 86 7.62 22.73 18.49
N LEU A 87 8.69 22.96 17.72
CA LEU A 87 9.78 23.87 18.09
C LEU A 87 9.65 25.14 17.27
N LYS A 88 9.54 26.28 17.96
CA LYS A 88 9.56 27.61 17.32
C LYS A 88 11.00 28.02 17.09
N ALA A 89 11.35 28.33 15.87
CA ALA A 89 12.64 28.93 15.53
C ALA A 89 12.40 30.26 14.79
N ASP A 90 13.41 31.14 14.75
CA ASP A 90 13.27 32.51 14.24
C ASP A 90 12.80 32.59 12.77
N LYS A 91 13.22 31.65 11.93
CA LYS A 91 12.89 31.65 10.50
C LYS A 91 11.74 30.74 10.15
N ARG A 92 11.62 29.61 10.82
CA ARG A 92 10.64 28.56 10.50
C ARG A 92 10.38 27.67 11.72
N ASN A 93 9.15 27.23 11.86
CA ASN A 93 8.80 26.22 12.87
C ASN A 93 9.15 24.82 12.37
N TYR A 94 9.57 23.95 13.29
CA TYR A 94 9.91 22.56 13.03
C TYR A 94 9.19 21.64 14.01
N ALA A 95 9.06 20.37 13.64
CA ALA A 95 8.66 19.36 14.61
C ALA A 95 9.86 18.99 15.49
N LYS A 96 9.80 19.28 16.78
CA LYS A 96 10.80 18.85 17.77
C LYS A 96 10.77 17.33 17.91
N THR A 97 9.57 16.81 18.18
CA THR A 97 9.30 15.37 18.23
C THR A 97 8.12 15.05 17.32
N PHE A 98 8.17 13.92 16.70
CA PHE A 98 7.07 13.35 15.93
C PHE A 98 7.03 11.85 16.22
N THR A 99 5.95 11.37 16.78
CA THR A 99 5.77 9.95 17.07
C THR A 99 4.48 9.44 16.44
N LEU A 100 4.56 8.23 15.89
CA LEU A 100 3.44 7.55 15.27
C LEU A 100 3.35 6.12 15.82
N GLU A 101 2.22 5.78 16.40
CA GLU A 101 1.89 4.42 16.82
C GLU A 101 1.28 3.64 15.64
N LEU A 102 2.14 2.98 14.86
CA LEU A 102 1.70 2.32 13.63
C LEU A 102 0.72 1.16 13.86
N TYR A 103 0.85 0.44 14.98
CA TYR A 103 0.00 -0.72 15.30
C TYR A 103 -1.48 -0.38 15.51
N SER A 104 -1.79 0.87 15.85
CA SER A 104 -3.18 1.36 16.01
C SER A 104 -3.61 2.25 14.84
N CYS A 105 -2.76 2.41 13.83
CA CYS A 105 -3.05 3.24 12.66
C CYS A 105 -4.03 2.54 11.71
N GLU A 106 -5.07 3.24 11.28
CA GLU A 106 -6.08 2.75 10.33
C GLU A 106 -5.70 2.98 8.85
N PHE A 107 -4.56 3.58 8.58
CA PHE A 107 -4.12 3.94 7.21
C PHE A 107 -5.18 4.71 6.41
N CYS A 108 -5.95 5.57 7.08
CA CYS A 108 -7.07 6.30 6.49
C CYS A 108 -6.67 7.47 5.58
N GLU A 109 -5.37 7.87 5.57
CA GLU A 109 -4.81 8.95 4.74
C GLU A 109 -5.20 10.39 5.16
N LEU A 110 -6.04 10.59 6.16
CA LEU A 110 -6.50 11.93 6.56
C LEU A 110 -5.36 12.85 6.99
N CYS A 111 -4.33 12.33 7.67
CA CYS A 111 -3.15 13.09 8.08
C CYS A 111 -2.35 13.60 6.87
N VAL A 112 -2.30 12.85 5.78
CA VAL A 112 -1.66 13.26 4.52
C VAL A 112 -2.44 14.36 3.84
N GLN A 113 -3.77 14.22 3.77
CA GLN A 113 -4.64 15.19 3.10
C GLN A 113 -4.67 16.56 3.79
N VAL A 114 -4.54 16.59 5.11
CA VAL A 114 -4.57 17.85 5.89
C VAL A 114 -3.22 18.54 5.95
N CYS A 115 -2.13 17.87 5.58
CA CYS A 115 -0.79 18.42 5.68
C CYS A 115 -0.57 19.61 4.71
N PRO A 116 -0.26 20.82 5.21
CA PRO A 116 -0.09 22.00 4.34
C PRO A 116 1.23 22.01 3.57
N THR A 117 2.22 21.24 4.01
CA THR A 117 3.59 21.22 3.47
C THR A 117 3.96 19.90 2.82
N ASP A 118 3.00 18.95 2.67
CA ASP A 118 3.24 17.58 2.19
C ASP A 118 4.37 16.85 2.92
N ALA A 119 4.54 17.19 4.18
CA ALA A 119 5.57 16.61 5.03
C ALA A 119 5.32 15.12 5.32
N ILE A 120 4.06 14.71 5.37
CA ILE A 120 3.67 13.33 5.63
C ILE A 120 3.10 12.72 4.35
N ILE A 121 3.61 11.55 3.98
CA ILE A 121 3.23 10.82 2.78
C ILE A 121 2.95 9.36 3.10
N MET A 122 2.32 8.64 2.18
CA MET A 122 2.20 7.19 2.22
C MET A 122 3.15 6.53 1.22
N LEU A 123 3.65 5.36 1.57
CA LEU A 123 4.60 4.58 0.79
C LEU A 123 3.93 3.36 0.16
N LYS A 124 4.50 2.86 -0.93
CA LYS A 124 4.08 1.59 -1.55
C LYS A 124 4.69 0.38 -0.84
N SER A 125 4.74 0.41 0.49
CA SER A 125 5.24 -0.67 1.33
C SER A 125 4.35 -0.92 2.53
N PHE A 126 4.34 -2.17 3.02
CA PHE A 126 3.63 -2.59 4.24
C PHE A 126 4.46 -3.57 5.07
N ASP A 127 5.70 -3.87 4.65
CA ASP A 127 6.55 -4.89 5.25
C ASP A 127 7.22 -4.38 6.54
N LEU A 128 6.42 -4.16 7.59
CA LEU A 128 6.89 -3.81 8.94
C LEU A 128 6.42 -4.83 9.98
N ALA A 129 6.36 -6.10 9.60
CA ALA A 129 6.03 -7.15 10.56
C ALA A 129 7.16 -7.31 11.59
N THR A 130 6.80 -7.27 12.88
CA THR A 130 7.73 -7.43 13.99
C THR A 130 7.08 -8.23 15.11
N ALA A 131 7.90 -8.87 15.94
CA ALA A 131 7.46 -9.60 17.12
C ALA A 131 7.24 -8.68 18.33
N ASP A 132 7.90 -7.53 18.39
CA ASP A 132 7.73 -6.55 19.47
C ASP A 132 6.91 -5.34 19.01
N ARG A 133 5.81 -5.09 19.70
CA ARG A 133 4.93 -3.94 19.47
C ARG A 133 5.67 -2.59 19.58
N ARG A 134 6.71 -2.50 20.40
CA ARG A 134 7.47 -1.26 20.61
C ARG A 134 8.21 -0.83 19.35
N GLU A 135 8.58 -1.75 18.49
CA GLU A 135 9.23 -1.45 17.21
C GLU A 135 8.28 -0.76 16.22
N LEU A 136 6.96 -0.88 16.42
CA LEU A 136 5.92 -0.18 15.65
C LEU A 136 5.60 1.22 16.18
N LEU A 137 6.29 1.67 17.23
CA LEU A 137 6.32 3.07 17.62
C LEU A 137 7.41 3.76 16.79
N LEU A 138 6.98 4.51 15.80
CA LEU A 138 7.89 5.17 14.86
C LEU A 138 8.19 6.58 15.31
N ASP A 139 9.48 6.85 15.50
CA ASP A 139 9.99 8.19 15.79
C ASP A 139 10.23 8.97 14.50
N LYS A 140 10.46 10.27 14.64
CA LYS A 140 10.71 11.18 13.53
C LYS A 140 11.81 10.69 12.59
N ASP A 141 12.95 10.27 13.13
CA ASP A 141 14.11 9.83 12.35
C ASP A 141 13.82 8.55 11.57
N ARG A 142 13.10 7.61 12.18
CA ARG A 142 12.68 6.36 11.53
C ARG A 142 11.66 6.62 10.41
N LEU A 143 10.74 7.57 10.60
CA LEU A 143 9.79 7.97 9.56
C LEU A 143 10.49 8.63 8.36
N HIS A 144 11.52 9.43 8.59
CA HIS A 144 12.34 9.98 7.52
C HIS A 144 13.16 8.91 6.79
N ALA A 145 13.76 7.97 7.53
CA ALA A 145 14.49 6.84 6.94
C ALA A 145 13.60 5.99 6.02
N LEU A 146 12.37 5.72 6.43
CA LEU A 146 11.39 5.03 5.59
C LEU A 146 11.06 5.82 4.32
N GLY A 147 10.92 7.13 4.42
CA GLY A 147 10.66 8.00 3.28
C GLY A 147 11.77 8.00 2.22
N LEU A 148 13.01 7.81 2.64
CA LEU A 148 14.16 7.66 1.73
C LEU A 148 14.28 6.26 1.14
N GLN A 149 13.83 5.24 1.85
CA GLN A 149 14.01 3.83 1.48
C GLN A 149 12.97 3.34 0.47
N PHE A 150 11.73 3.84 0.55
CA PHE A 150 10.60 3.30 -0.22
C PHE A 150 10.00 4.33 -1.16
N GLU A 151 9.46 3.85 -2.28
CA GLU A 151 8.75 4.66 -3.25
C GLU A 151 7.45 5.25 -2.66
N PRO A 152 7.22 6.56 -2.80
CA PRO A 152 5.98 7.19 -2.36
C PRO A 152 4.79 6.68 -3.18
N SER A 153 3.65 6.52 -2.51
CA SER A 153 2.41 6.26 -3.20
C SER A 153 1.83 7.55 -3.79
N TRP A 154 0.74 7.42 -4.54
CA TRP A 154 0.01 8.57 -5.05
C TRP A 154 -0.61 9.46 -3.95
N ALA A 155 -0.83 8.95 -2.77
CA ALA A 155 -1.40 9.67 -1.65
C ALA A 155 -0.40 10.70 -1.09
N THR A 156 -0.24 11.81 -1.79
CA THR A 156 0.43 13.01 -1.34
C THR A 156 -0.62 14.11 -1.15
N GLY A 157 -0.50 14.91 -0.08
CA GLY A 157 -1.52 15.88 0.36
C GLY A 157 -1.88 16.95 -0.66
N ASN A 158 -0.95 17.32 -1.54
CA ASN A 158 -1.16 18.33 -2.57
C ASN A 158 -2.11 17.89 -3.69
N ARG A 159 -2.40 16.62 -3.85
CA ARG A 159 -3.25 16.17 -4.97
C ARG A 159 -4.68 16.67 -4.93
N LEU A 160 -5.27 16.80 -3.76
CA LEU A 160 -6.59 17.41 -3.66
C LEU A 160 -6.55 18.89 -4.04
N ARG A 161 -5.47 19.60 -3.69
CA ARG A 161 -5.23 20.98 -4.14
C ARG A 161 -4.97 21.04 -5.64
N ASP A 162 -4.15 20.14 -6.18
CA ASP A 162 -3.84 20.10 -7.61
C ASP A 162 -5.07 19.77 -8.47
N MET A 163 -6.00 18.96 -7.96
CA MET A 163 -7.28 18.69 -8.62
C MET A 163 -8.26 19.89 -8.57
N GLN A 164 -8.12 20.76 -7.57
CA GLN A 164 -8.96 21.95 -7.39
C GLN A 164 -8.27 23.22 -7.92
N ALA A 165 -6.98 23.17 -8.17
CA ALA A 165 -6.22 24.30 -8.70
C ALA A 165 -6.50 24.47 -10.19
N PRO A 166 -6.56 25.70 -10.70
CA PRO A 166 -6.62 25.93 -12.13
C PRO A 166 -5.38 25.33 -12.81
N PRO A 167 -5.50 24.83 -14.05
CA PRO A 167 -4.41 24.17 -14.75
C PRO A 167 -3.17 25.08 -14.79
N LYS A 168 -2.02 24.58 -14.31
CA LYS A 168 -0.77 25.33 -14.37
C LYS A 168 -0.46 25.71 -15.79
N PRO A 169 -0.03 26.96 -16.07
CA PRO A 169 0.40 27.35 -17.39
C PRO A 169 1.50 26.42 -17.89
N PRO A 170 1.53 26.08 -19.18
CA PRO A 170 2.52 25.15 -19.73
C PRO A 170 3.93 25.67 -19.45
N LYS A 171 4.79 24.82 -18.87
CA LYS A 171 6.21 25.14 -18.68
C LYS A 171 6.83 25.55 -20.02
N PRO A 172 7.62 26.62 -20.08
CA PRO A 172 8.30 26.99 -21.30
C PRO A 172 9.19 25.83 -21.78
N ALA A 173 9.22 25.59 -23.09
CA ALA A 173 9.74 24.43 -23.80
C ALA A 173 11.26 24.11 -23.60
N ALA A 174 11.97 24.89 -22.80
CA ALA A 174 13.42 24.69 -22.54
C ALA A 174 13.77 23.55 -21.59
N ALA A 175 12.76 22.95 -20.92
CA ALA A 175 12.97 21.83 -19.97
C ALA A 175 12.68 20.44 -20.57
N ALA A 176 12.28 20.37 -21.85
CA ALA A 176 11.84 19.10 -22.47
C ALA A 176 13.02 18.24 -23.01
N ALA A 177 14.28 18.68 -22.86
CA ALA A 177 15.42 17.93 -23.40
C ALA A 177 16.12 16.97 -22.44
N ALA A 178 15.70 16.90 -21.17
CA ALA A 178 16.36 16.06 -20.16
C ALA A 178 15.52 14.86 -19.66
N GLY A 179 14.37 14.60 -20.26
CA GLY A 179 13.45 13.55 -19.81
C GLY A 179 13.13 12.52 -20.89
N ALA A 180 14.15 12.00 -21.60
CA ALA A 180 13.93 10.91 -22.54
C ALA A 180 13.98 9.55 -21.82
N ALA A 181 12.85 8.84 -21.92
CA ALA A 181 12.71 7.39 -21.86
C ALA A 181 12.94 6.68 -20.52
N ALA A 182 11.89 6.65 -19.71
CA ALA A 182 11.57 5.38 -19.06
C ALA A 182 10.62 4.59 -19.99
N PRO A 183 10.95 3.35 -20.38
CA PRO A 183 10.07 2.56 -21.22
C PRO A 183 8.79 2.22 -20.42
N ALA A 184 7.64 2.42 -21.06
CA ALA A 184 6.36 1.93 -20.60
C ALA A 184 6.50 0.44 -20.27
N GLN A 185 6.41 0.09 -18.99
CA GLN A 185 6.31 -1.30 -18.59
C GLN A 185 4.93 -1.80 -19.00
N SER A 186 4.90 -2.44 -20.14
CA SER A 186 3.78 -3.30 -20.54
C SER A 186 3.53 -4.29 -19.42
N SER A 187 2.28 -4.42 -19.02
CA SER A 187 1.81 -5.42 -18.07
C SER A 187 2.42 -6.79 -18.45
N PRO A 188 3.16 -7.45 -17.55
CA PRO A 188 3.68 -8.77 -17.89
C PRO A 188 2.51 -9.71 -18.13
N ASP A 189 2.48 -10.28 -19.32
CA ASP A 189 1.65 -11.41 -19.70
C ASP A 189 1.66 -12.44 -18.55
N ARG A 190 0.49 -12.88 -18.11
CA ARG A 190 0.28 -13.77 -16.96
C ARG A 190 0.75 -15.21 -17.23
N ARG A 191 1.87 -15.42 -17.90
CA ARG A 191 2.51 -16.73 -18.07
C ARG A 191 3.52 -16.94 -16.95
N ALA A 192 3.24 -17.96 -16.14
CA ALA A 192 4.16 -18.44 -15.14
C ALA A 192 5.48 -18.89 -15.80
N PRO A 193 6.64 -18.62 -15.17
CA PRO A 193 7.88 -19.20 -15.63
C PRO A 193 7.82 -20.73 -15.51
N GLU A 194 8.24 -21.40 -16.58
CA GLU A 194 8.44 -22.86 -16.59
C GLU A 194 9.46 -23.23 -15.52
N ALA A 195 9.10 -24.23 -14.73
CA ALA A 195 9.97 -24.80 -13.72
C ALA A 195 11.17 -25.48 -14.41
N SER A 196 12.34 -24.88 -14.30
CA SER A 196 13.58 -25.60 -14.56
C SER A 196 13.90 -26.47 -13.35
N GLU A 197 13.90 -27.78 -13.59
CA GLU A 197 14.43 -28.80 -12.70
C GLU A 197 15.88 -28.49 -12.31
N GLY A 198 16.22 -28.67 -11.07
CA GLY A 198 17.58 -28.55 -10.58
C GLY A 198 17.64 -28.50 -9.06
N ALA A 199 17.29 -29.59 -8.40
CA ALA A 199 17.74 -29.81 -7.03
C ALA A 199 19.24 -30.19 -7.03
N PRO A 200 20.02 -29.75 -6.05
CA PRO A 200 20.76 -30.72 -5.29
C PRO A 200 20.50 -30.63 -3.78
N THR A 201 20.15 -31.77 -3.25
CA THR A 201 20.28 -32.20 -1.87
C THR A 201 21.70 -31.97 -1.36
N ALA A 202 21.85 -31.32 -0.21
CA ALA A 202 22.89 -31.64 0.77
C ALA A 202 22.56 -30.97 2.10
N ASN A 203 22.11 -31.78 3.03
CA ASN A 203 22.30 -31.55 4.45
C ASN A 203 23.65 -32.16 4.81
N PRO A 204 24.49 -31.59 5.69
CA PRO A 204 24.91 -32.33 6.85
C PRO A 204 25.03 -31.45 8.12
N GLU A 205 24.67 -32.12 9.22
CA GLU A 205 25.02 -31.92 10.64
C GLU A 205 24.64 -30.61 11.32
#